data_2876e80d2ba58c7814f2449d7214d785
#
_entry.id   2876e80d2ba58c7814f2449d7214d785
#
_cell.length_a   1.000
_cell.length_b   1.000
_cell.length_c   1.000
_cell.angle_alpha   90.00
_cell.angle_beta   90.00
_cell.angle_gamma   90.00
#
_symmetry.space_group_name_H-M   'P 1'
#
loop_
_entity.id
_entity.type
_entity.pdbx_description
1 polymer ?
#
loop_
_entity_poly.entity_id
_entity_poly.type
_entity_poly.pdbx_seq_one_letter_code
_entity_poly.pdbx_strand_id
1 'polypeptide(L)'
;MTANQAHPPVDRAAGLSPSARRFLEEAARALSRGQPDVAERSLVSVLALAPKSAEAHMLLGVASQMQGEHAKAAEALQHALALRPDDAATLMYLGISLFESGAIEQALASFQRACELAPEMASAWYNLGKALKVQLRRVDACDALERTLKLDPGHILARISLADTQTGLGDIAAAVANYREVLRRQPEHPDAWYALANLKTEPLSDKDVTLLQRAFRKPGLAANARISLGFALAKALEDQTSYAASFEVLREANALKRRQLRWDSAEEQSRVDAIMRSFAQRMPEPVDPALGEEVIFIASIPRSGSTLIEQILASHSQVEGADEITDLPQVIEDESRRRGQPFPQWATSATAEDWARLGRDYLARTARWRQQRPRFTDKNLLTWQYVGAALAMLPGARVINCHRDPVETCFACYRQLFSNGAHFSYDLDDMASYCLDFARLSRYWQQHYPGQVLDFSYEALLADLEGQTRRLLDFCRLPFEPACLDFHKTSRIVLSTASAAQVRQPLRKDTARSMHYAAQLAPLRARLTQARQD
;
A
#
# COMPACT_ATOMS: atom_id res chain seq x y z
N MET A 1 2.71 39.39 -28.04
CA MET A 1 2.06 40.37 -27.14
C MET A 1 0.56 40.15 -27.22
N THR A 2 0.00 39.32 -26.38
CA THR A 2 -1.45 39.21 -26.14
C THR A 2 -1.63 39.33 -24.63
N ALA A 3 -2.25 40.46 -24.29
CA ALA A 3 -2.50 40.84 -22.89
C ALA A 3 -3.33 39.77 -22.20
N ASN A 4 -2.81 39.29 -21.09
CA ASN A 4 -3.48 38.44 -20.13
C ASN A 4 -4.65 39.25 -19.51
N GLN A 5 -5.86 39.08 -20.02
CA GLN A 5 -7.06 39.65 -19.41
C GLN A 5 -7.34 38.82 -18.16
N ALA A 6 -6.80 39.29 -17.02
CA ALA A 6 -7.23 38.84 -15.71
C ALA A 6 -8.73 39.15 -15.59
N HIS A 7 -9.57 38.13 -15.63
CA HIS A 7 -10.97 38.28 -15.28
C HIS A 7 -11.09 38.84 -13.85
N PRO A 8 -11.93 39.85 -13.62
CA PRO A 8 -12.12 40.37 -12.27
C PRO A 8 -12.59 39.25 -11.34
N PRO A 9 -12.19 39.24 -10.07
CA PRO A 9 -12.62 38.20 -9.12
C PRO A 9 -14.16 38.16 -9.10
N VAL A 10 -14.73 36.99 -9.41
CA VAL A 10 -16.16 36.76 -9.39
C VAL A 10 -16.64 36.99 -7.94
N ASP A 11 -17.53 37.97 -7.73
CA ASP A 11 -18.17 38.14 -6.42
C ASP A 11 -19.10 36.93 -6.16
N ARG A 12 -18.53 35.96 -5.42
CA ARG A 12 -19.21 34.68 -5.11
C ARG A 12 -20.43 34.85 -4.22
N ALA A 13 -20.62 36.02 -3.60
CA ALA A 13 -21.75 36.42 -2.79
C ALA A 13 -22.74 37.34 -3.54
N ALA A 14 -22.56 37.55 -4.86
CA ALA A 14 -23.42 38.38 -5.66
C ALA A 14 -24.88 37.91 -5.58
N GLY A 15 -25.80 38.86 -5.40
CA GLY A 15 -27.24 38.57 -5.33
C GLY A 15 -27.76 38.07 -3.96
N LEU A 16 -26.90 37.87 -2.96
CA LEU A 16 -27.32 37.49 -1.61
C LEU A 16 -27.83 38.71 -0.83
N SER A 17 -28.90 38.48 -0.03
CA SER A 17 -29.35 39.48 0.96
C SER A 17 -28.22 39.76 1.99
N PRO A 18 -28.25 40.93 2.67
CA PRO A 18 -27.27 41.25 3.71
C PRO A 18 -27.17 40.19 4.81
N SER A 19 -28.32 39.59 5.20
CA SER A 19 -28.34 38.51 6.20
C SER A 19 -27.71 37.23 5.68
N ALA A 20 -28.01 36.82 4.46
CA ALA A 20 -27.40 35.63 3.85
C ALA A 20 -25.89 35.81 3.65
N ARG A 21 -25.44 37.00 3.24
CA ARG A 21 -24.03 37.34 3.10
C ARG A 21 -23.29 37.23 4.44
N ARG A 22 -23.86 37.72 5.53
CA ARG A 22 -23.30 37.64 6.88
C ARG A 22 -23.14 36.18 7.32
N PHE A 23 -24.16 35.34 7.12
CA PHE A 23 -24.03 33.90 7.45
C PHE A 23 -23.03 33.18 6.57
N LEU A 24 -22.89 33.53 5.29
CA LEU A 24 -21.88 32.97 4.39
C LEU A 24 -20.43 33.30 4.87
N GLU A 25 -20.23 34.58 5.28
CA GLU A 25 -18.94 35.01 5.82
C GLU A 25 -18.63 34.35 7.17
N GLU A 26 -19.63 34.12 8.01
CA GLU A 26 -19.51 33.39 9.26
C GLU A 26 -19.10 31.95 9.00
N ALA A 27 -19.74 31.27 8.06
CA ALA A 27 -19.40 29.92 7.66
C ALA A 27 -17.96 29.82 7.12
N ALA A 28 -17.55 30.73 6.22
CA ALA A 28 -16.18 30.75 5.69
C ALA A 28 -15.14 30.96 6.80
N ARG A 29 -15.42 31.85 7.77
CA ARG A 29 -14.55 32.03 8.95
C ARG A 29 -14.51 30.81 9.86
N ALA A 30 -15.65 30.11 10.04
CA ALA A 30 -15.69 28.87 10.82
C ALA A 30 -14.88 27.75 10.16
N LEU A 31 -14.97 27.58 8.84
CA LEU A 31 -14.14 26.63 8.09
C LEU A 31 -12.66 26.93 8.22
N SER A 32 -12.26 28.20 8.09
CA SER A 32 -10.85 28.59 8.25
C SER A 32 -10.29 28.32 9.66
N ARG A 33 -11.17 28.21 10.66
CA ARG A 33 -10.82 27.86 12.06
C ARG A 33 -10.93 26.36 12.37
N GLY A 34 -11.25 25.54 11.39
CA GLY A 34 -11.44 24.09 11.61
C GLY A 34 -12.72 23.74 12.38
N GLN A 35 -13.78 24.54 12.23
CA GLN A 35 -15.07 24.38 12.93
C GLN A 35 -16.20 24.04 11.94
N PRO A 36 -16.21 22.83 11.34
CA PRO A 36 -17.16 22.48 10.30
C PRO A 36 -18.62 22.47 10.79
N ASP A 37 -18.90 22.07 12.04
CA ASP A 37 -20.26 22.05 12.59
C ASP A 37 -20.86 23.47 12.72
N VAL A 38 -20.03 24.47 13.03
CA VAL A 38 -20.46 25.88 13.09
C VAL A 38 -20.75 26.38 11.68
N ALA A 39 -19.86 26.04 10.73
CA ALA A 39 -20.05 26.40 9.33
C ALA A 39 -21.35 25.80 8.75
N GLU A 40 -21.61 24.53 9.00
CA GLU A 40 -22.81 23.83 8.52
C GLU A 40 -24.10 24.54 8.99
N ARG A 41 -24.20 24.90 10.28
CA ARG A 41 -25.39 25.65 10.81
C ARG A 41 -25.59 26.99 10.11
N SER A 42 -24.51 27.75 9.91
CA SER A 42 -24.57 29.03 9.22
C SER A 42 -24.95 28.85 7.75
N LEU A 43 -24.44 27.78 7.08
CA LEU A 43 -24.78 27.47 5.67
C LEU A 43 -26.22 27.01 5.49
N VAL A 44 -26.79 26.26 6.43
CA VAL A 44 -28.24 25.96 6.44
C VAL A 44 -29.06 27.25 6.46
N SER A 45 -28.63 28.24 7.27
CA SER A 45 -29.30 29.56 7.29
C SER A 45 -29.13 30.33 5.98
N VAL A 46 -27.97 30.22 5.31
CA VAL A 46 -27.79 30.79 3.95
C VAL A 46 -28.74 30.13 2.96
N LEU A 47 -28.80 28.80 2.93
CA LEU A 47 -29.62 28.05 1.97
C LEU A 47 -31.14 28.24 2.22
N ALA A 48 -31.54 28.47 3.46
CA ALA A 48 -32.92 28.85 3.78
C ALA A 48 -33.31 30.21 3.17
N LEU A 49 -32.37 31.15 3.09
CA LEU A 49 -32.60 32.49 2.52
C LEU A 49 -32.30 32.55 1.01
N ALA A 50 -31.38 31.71 0.53
CA ALA A 50 -30.91 31.68 -0.86
C ALA A 50 -30.61 30.22 -1.30
N PRO A 51 -31.64 29.40 -1.60
CA PRO A 51 -31.49 27.99 -1.93
C PRO A 51 -30.63 27.71 -3.17
N LYS A 52 -30.51 28.69 -4.08
CA LYS A 52 -29.70 28.60 -5.30
C LYS A 52 -28.30 29.22 -5.14
N SER A 53 -27.77 29.35 -3.94
CA SER A 53 -26.42 29.84 -3.69
C SER A 53 -25.40 28.73 -3.98
N ALA A 54 -24.77 28.77 -5.16
CA ALA A 54 -23.69 27.82 -5.50
C ALA A 54 -22.54 27.85 -4.47
N GLU A 55 -22.20 29.03 -3.97
CA GLU A 55 -21.16 29.19 -2.95
C GLU A 55 -21.52 28.52 -1.62
N ALA A 56 -22.77 28.64 -1.19
CA ALA A 56 -23.23 27.99 0.04
C ALA A 56 -23.19 26.46 -0.09
N HIS A 57 -23.63 25.90 -1.23
CA HIS A 57 -23.52 24.47 -1.49
C HIS A 57 -22.06 24.00 -1.55
N MET A 58 -21.17 24.79 -2.18
CA MET A 58 -19.73 24.46 -2.22
C MET A 58 -19.12 24.43 -0.81
N LEU A 59 -19.36 25.47 0.01
CA LEU A 59 -18.84 25.52 1.38
C LEU A 59 -19.45 24.44 2.27
N LEU A 60 -20.71 24.04 2.02
CA LEU A 60 -21.34 22.89 2.70
C LEU A 60 -20.60 21.58 2.36
N GLY A 61 -20.24 21.39 1.09
CA GLY A 61 -19.39 20.27 0.68
C GLY A 61 -18.03 20.28 1.38
N VAL A 62 -17.40 21.44 1.50
CA VAL A 62 -16.13 21.57 2.23
C VAL A 62 -16.31 21.26 3.72
N ALA A 63 -17.40 21.72 4.36
CA ALA A 63 -17.71 21.38 5.76
C ALA A 63 -17.85 19.87 5.95
N SER A 64 -18.63 19.20 5.08
CA SER A 64 -18.82 17.76 5.11
C SER A 64 -17.50 16.98 4.85
N GLN A 65 -16.61 17.47 3.98
CA GLN A 65 -15.26 16.88 3.81
C GLN A 65 -14.46 16.95 5.12
N MET A 66 -14.48 18.07 5.82
CA MET A 66 -13.77 18.22 7.09
C MET A 66 -14.33 17.30 8.19
N GLN A 67 -15.57 16.89 8.10
CA GLN A 67 -16.23 15.90 8.97
C GLN A 67 -15.97 14.43 8.52
N GLY A 68 -15.34 14.22 7.36
CA GLY A 68 -15.12 12.89 6.77
C GLY A 68 -16.35 12.32 6.05
N GLU A 69 -17.42 13.12 5.86
CA GLU A 69 -18.68 12.71 5.22
C GLU A 69 -18.60 12.87 3.69
N HIS A 70 -17.67 12.11 3.05
CA HIS A 70 -17.32 12.34 1.64
C HIS A 70 -18.48 12.15 0.66
N ALA A 71 -19.43 11.25 0.92
CA ALA A 71 -20.61 11.06 0.07
C ALA A 71 -21.54 12.29 0.12
N LYS A 72 -21.81 12.80 1.31
CA LYS A 72 -22.61 14.03 1.53
C LYS A 72 -21.91 15.25 0.92
N ALA A 73 -20.57 15.32 1.06
CA ALA A 73 -19.77 16.36 0.44
C ALA A 73 -19.90 16.34 -1.09
N ALA A 74 -19.79 15.17 -1.73
CA ALA A 74 -19.94 15.03 -3.17
C ALA A 74 -21.31 15.48 -3.66
N GLU A 75 -22.39 15.13 -2.95
CA GLU A 75 -23.76 15.57 -3.26
C GLU A 75 -23.89 17.10 -3.21
N ALA A 76 -23.44 17.73 -2.14
CA ALA A 76 -23.48 19.19 -2.01
C ALA A 76 -22.66 19.90 -3.10
N LEU A 77 -21.48 19.37 -3.47
CA LEU A 77 -20.62 19.91 -4.52
C LEU A 77 -21.21 19.71 -5.92
N GLN A 78 -21.91 18.60 -6.17
CA GLN A 78 -22.66 18.40 -7.41
C GLN A 78 -23.81 19.42 -7.54
N HIS A 79 -24.52 19.72 -6.45
CA HIS A 79 -25.52 20.80 -6.42
C HIS A 79 -24.89 22.16 -6.72
N ALA A 80 -23.70 22.45 -6.18
CA ALA A 80 -22.97 23.69 -6.48
C ALA A 80 -22.60 23.78 -7.98
N LEU A 81 -22.13 22.66 -8.59
CA LEU A 81 -21.79 22.60 -10.00
C LEU A 81 -23.03 22.69 -10.92
N ALA A 82 -24.17 22.15 -10.51
CA ALA A 82 -25.44 22.34 -11.25
C ALA A 82 -25.83 23.83 -11.37
N LEU A 83 -25.44 24.63 -10.38
CA LEU A 83 -25.69 26.09 -10.36
C LEU A 83 -24.53 26.87 -11.01
N ARG A 84 -23.31 26.36 -10.99
CA ARG A 84 -22.10 26.98 -11.56
C ARG A 84 -21.18 25.90 -12.17
N PRO A 85 -21.44 25.45 -13.41
CA PRO A 85 -20.76 24.27 -14.00
C PRO A 85 -19.24 24.39 -14.16
N ASP A 86 -18.72 25.58 -14.41
CA ASP A 86 -17.31 25.85 -14.70
C ASP A 86 -16.56 26.46 -13.50
N ASP A 87 -16.95 26.10 -12.27
CA ASP A 87 -16.23 26.52 -11.08
C ASP A 87 -15.10 25.54 -10.73
N ALA A 88 -13.86 25.90 -11.10
CA ALA A 88 -12.66 25.08 -10.90
C ALA A 88 -12.45 24.70 -9.42
N ALA A 89 -12.78 25.58 -8.46
CA ALA A 89 -12.63 25.29 -7.05
C ALA A 89 -13.63 24.20 -6.60
N THR A 90 -14.88 24.30 -7.03
CA THR A 90 -15.90 23.29 -6.73
C THR A 90 -15.56 21.94 -7.36
N LEU A 91 -15.07 21.92 -8.61
CA LEU A 91 -14.58 20.69 -9.27
C LEU A 91 -13.41 20.06 -8.51
N MET A 92 -12.47 20.87 -8.03
CA MET A 92 -11.34 20.36 -7.22
C MET A 92 -11.85 19.72 -5.92
N TYR A 93 -12.77 20.36 -5.19
CA TYR A 93 -13.32 19.78 -3.97
C TYR A 93 -14.16 18.53 -4.25
N LEU A 94 -14.94 18.51 -5.34
CA LEU A 94 -15.66 17.31 -5.76
C LEU A 94 -14.68 16.16 -6.04
N GLY A 95 -13.62 16.44 -6.78
CA GLY A 95 -12.56 15.47 -7.03
C GLY A 95 -11.94 14.90 -5.75
N ILE A 96 -11.73 15.73 -4.71
CA ILE A 96 -11.24 15.28 -3.40
C ILE A 96 -12.25 14.31 -2.74
N SER A 97 -13.55 14.68 -2.70
CA SER A 97 -14.59 13.82 -2.12
C SER A 97 -14.70 12.47 -2.84
N LEU A 98 -14.66 12.48 -4.16
CA LEU A 98 -14.71 11.28 -4.99
C LEU A 98 -13.47 10.41 -4.80
N PHE A 99 -12.28 11.02 -4.68
CA PHE A 99 -11.03 10.32 -4.42
C PHE A 99 -11.05 9.60 -3.08
N GLU A 100 -11.45 10.28 -2.01
CA GLU A 100 -11.54 9.69 -0.67
C GLU A 100 -12.65 8.64 -0.55
N SER A 101 -13.68 8.71 -1.40
CA SER A 101 -14.73 7.67 -1.53
C SER A 101 -14.33 6.50 -2.43
N GLY A 102 -13.12 6.50 -3.01
CA GLY A 102 -12.64 5.45 -3.91
C GLY A 102 -13.12 5.55 -5.37
N ALA A 103 -13.90 6.57 -5.74
CA ALA A 103 -14.37 6.82 -7.11
C ALA A 103 -13.27 7.51 -7.96
N ILE A 104 -12.14 6.84 -8.12
CA ILE A 104 -10.89 7.45 -8.62
C ILE A 104 -11.02 8.00 -10.04
N GLU A 105 -11.71 7.30 -10.93
CA GLU A 105 -11.90 7.75 -12.33
C GLU A 105 -12.70 9.05 -12.41
N GLN A 106 -13.77 9.17 -11.62
CA GLN A 106 -14.57 10.38 -11.54
C GLN A 106 -13.79 11.53 -10.89
N ALA A 107 -12.97 11.22 -9.88
CA ALA A 107 -12.07 12.18 -9.26
C ALA A 107 -11.06 12.73 -10.29
N LEU A 108 -10.45 11.87 -11.10
CA LEU A 108 -9.53 12.27 -12.17
C LEU A 108 -10.19 13.23 -13.16
N ALA A 109 -11.39 12.90 -13.64
CA ALA A 109 -12.14 13.77 -14.56
C ALA A 109 -12.40 15.15 -13.93
N SER A 110 -12.78 15.19 -12.66
CA SER A 110 -13.03 16.43 -11.93
C SER A 110 -11.76 17.27 -11.75
N PHE A 111 -10.61 16.65 -11.41
CA PHE A 111 -9.33 17.34 -11.29
C PHE A 111 -8.81 17.84 -12.63
N GLN A 112 -8.91 17.03 -13.69
CA GLN A 112 -8.52 17.44 -15.05
C GLN A 112 -9.30 18.67 -15.48
N ARG A 113 -10.63 18.65 -15.31
CA ARG A 113 -11.46 19.79 -15.66
C ARG A 113 -11.13 21.04 -14.82
N ALA A 114 -10.82 20.88 -13.54
CA ALA A 114 -10.38 21.99 -12.69
C ALA A 114 -9.04 22.59 -13.19
N CYS A 115 -8.08 21.76 -13.61
CA CYS A 115 -6.80 22.21 -14.19
C CYS A 115 -6.99 22.92 -15.54
N GLU A 116 -7.94 22.49 -16.37
CA GLU A 116 -8.26 23.15 -17.66
C GLU A 116 -8.84 24.54 -17.42
N LEU A 117 -9.76 24.69 -16.45
CA LEU A 117 -10.42 25.94 -16.15
C LEU A 117 -9.54 26.94 -15.39
N ALA A 118 -8.63 26.43 -14.56
CA ALA A 118 -7.72 27.24 -13.73
C ALA A 118 -6.28 26.65 -13.79
N PRO A 119 -5.56 26.82 -14.89
CA PRO A 119 -4.22 26.23 -15.09
C PRO A 119 -3.15 26.77 -14.12
N GLU A 120 -3.41 27.84 -13.40
CA GLU A 120 -2.57 28.39 -12.33
C GLU A 120 -2.95 27.89 -10.93
N MET A 121 -3.96 27.05 -10.77
CA MET A 121 -4.37 26.48 -9.48
C MET A 121 -3.46 25.32 -9.08
N ALA A 122 -2.40 25.58 -8.34
CA ALA A 122 -1.45 24.58 -7.89
C ALA A 122 -2.09 23.41 -7.12
N SER A 123 -3.13 23.68 -6.31
CA SER A 123 -3.86 22.64 -5.56
C SER A 123 -4.60 21.64 -6.46
N ALA A 124 -5.15 22.08 -7.60
CA ALA A 124 -5.79 21.18 -8.56
C ALA A 124 -4.77 20.24 -9.21
N TRP A 125 -3.63 20.77 -9.65
CA TRP A 125 -2.52 19.97 -10.20
C TRP A 125 -1.96 18.97 -9.19
N TYR A 126 -1.81 19.37 -7.92
CA TYR A 126 -1.36 18.47 -6.86
C TYR A 126 -2.32 17.28 -6.67
N ASN A 127 -3.62 17.55 -6.59
CA ASN A 127 -4.62 16.49 -6.41
C ASN A 127 -4.74 15.61 -7.66
N LEU A 128 -4.62 16.18 -8.87
CA LEU A 128 -4.51 15.41 -10.11
C LEU A 128 -3.31 14.46 -10.05
N GLY A 129 -2.14 14.95 -9.65
CA GLY A 129 -0.93 14.12 -9.50
C GLY A 129 -1.10 12.98 -8.49
N LYS A 130 -1.78 13.24 -7.36
CA LYS A 130 -2.13 12.18 -6.38
C LYS A 130 -3.02 11.11 -6.99
N ALA A 131 -4.07 11.50 -7.70
CA ALA A 131 -5.01 10.58 -8.30
C ALA A 131 -4.37 9.75 -9.42
N LEU A 132 -3.56 10.37 -10.26
CA LEU A 132 -2.77 9.69 -11.31
C LEU A 132 -1.78 8.68 -10.73
N LYS A 133 -1.15 9.00 -9.59
CA LYS A 133 -0.26 8.08 -8.85
C LYS A 133 -1.01 6.82 -8.40
N VAL A 134 -2.23 6.95 -7.89
CA VAL A 134 -3.08 5.81 -7.49
C VAL A 134 -3.47 4.95 -8.69
N GLN A 135 -3.74 5.57 -9.84
CA GLN A 135 -4.03 4.88 -11.11
C GLN A 135 -2.75 4.36 -11.82
N LEU A 136 -1.59 4.43 -11.16
CA LEU A 136 -0.31 3.97 -11.67
C LEU A 136 0.18 4.70 -12.95
N ARG A 137 -0.48 5.79 -13.32
CA ARG A 137 -0.10 6.69 -14.41
C ARG A 137 1.04 7.61 -13.96
N ARG A 138 2.19 7.02 -13.70
CA ARG A 138 3.31 7.68 -12.99
C ARG A 138 3.94 8.81 -13.76
N VAL A 139 4.06 8.70 -15.10
CA VAL A 139 4.62 9.77 -15.95
C VAL A 139 3.71 10.99 -15.86
N ASP A 140 2.42 10.81 -16.10
CA ASP A 140 1.43 11.89 -16.02
C ASP A 140 1.37 12.49 -14.59
N ALA A 141 1.57 11.65 -13.56
CA ALA A 141 1.64 12.13 -12.18
C ALA A 141 2.87 13.03 -11.94
N CYS A 142 4.04 12.68 -12.50
CA CYS A 142 5.22 13.55 -12.44
C CYS A 142 4.95 14.91 -13.10
N ASP A 143 4.36 14.91 -14.31
CA ASP A 143 4.05 16.15 -15.03
C ASP A 143 3.12 17.06 -14.23
N ALA A 144 2.07 16.50 -13.63
CA ALA A 144 1.13 17.24 -12.78
C ALA A 144 1.80 17.80 -11.51
N LEU A 145 2.64 16.99 -10.84
CA LEU A 145 3.37 17.41 -9.65
C LEU A 145 4.46 18.45 -9.97
N GLU A 146 5.14 18.33 -11.10
CA GLU A 146 6.08 19.35 -11.58
C GLU A 146 5.36 20.65 -11.90
N ARG A 147 4.17 20.58 -12.50
CA ARG A 147 3.35 21.77 -12.74
C ARG A 147 2.97 22.43 -11.41
N THR A 148 2.60 21.64 -10.40
CA THR A 148 2.36 22.13 -9.04
C THR A 148 3.58 22.92 -8.52
N LEU A 149 4.78 22.34 -8.62
CA LEU A 149 6.00 22.95 -8.12
C LEU A 149 6.49 24.16 -8.94
N LYS A 150 6.11 24.27 -10.21
CA LYS A 150 6.30 25.48 -11.04
C LYS A 150 5.42 26.63 -10.56
N LEU A 151 4.21 26.33 -10.10
CA LEU A 151 3.25 27.31 -9.59
C LEU A 151 3.52 27.67 -8.12
N ASP A 152 3.82 26.67 -7.30
CA ASP A 152 4.19 26.82 -5.90
C ASP A 152 5.48 26.03 -5.60
N PRO A 153 6.66 26.65 -5.75
CA PRO A 153 7.94 26.01 -5.42
C PRO A 153 8.08 25.62 -3.95
N GLY A 154 7.21 26.15 -3.08
CA GLY A 154 7.16 25.89 -1.64
C GLY A 154 6.38 24.63 -1.25
N HIS A 155 5.64 24.02 -2.17
CA HIS A 155 4.71 22.94 -1.88
C HIS A 155 5.42 21.63 -1.50
N ILE A 156 5.69 21.44 -0.21
CA ILE A 156 6.46 20.30 0.34
C ILE A 156 5.83 18.96 -0.03
N LEU A 157 4.50 18.80 0.14
CA LEU A 157 3.81 17.54 -0.15
C LEU A 157 3.88 17.16 -1.63
N ALA A 158 3.80 18.13 -2.55
CA ALA A 158 3.96 17.86 -3.98
C ALA A 158 5.40 17.40 -4.28
N ARG A 159 6.40 18.00 -3.65
CA ARG A 159 7.80 17.63 -3.83
C ARG A 159 8.09 16.22 -3.33
N ILE A 160 7.55 15.84 -2.18
CA ILE A 160 7.65 14.45 -1.67
C ILE A 160 6.94 13.48 -2.63
N SER A 161 5.70 13.80 -3.03
CA SER A 161 4.94 12.96 -3.96
C SER A 161 5.64 12.79 -5.30
N LEU A 162 6.31 13.83 -5.81
CA LEU A 162 7.13 13.76 -7.01
C LEU A 162 8.34 12.84 -6.81
N ALA A 163 9.07 13.00 -5.71
CA ALA A 163 10.22 12.17 -5.39
C ALA A 163 9.84 10.68 -5.24
N ASP A 164 8.72 10.38 -4.55
CA ASP A 164 8.18 9.02 -4.44
C ASP A 164 7.85 8.43 -5.82
N THR A 165 7.23 9.23 -6.69
CA THR A 165 6.84 8.81 -8.04
C THR A 165 8.07 8.54 -8.92
N GLN A 166 9.07 9.42 -8.85
CA GLN A 166 10.37 9.27 -9.52
C GLN A 166 11.13 8.03 -9.02
N THR A 167 11.10 7.75 -7.71
CA THR A 167 11.64 6.51 -7.14
C THR A 167 10.98 5.29 -7.77
N GLY A 168 9.66 5.31 -7.90
CA GLY A 168 8.89 4.23 -8.54
C GLY A 168 9.17 4.07 -10.04
N LEU A 169 9.57 5.14 -10.73
CA LEU A 169 10.01 5.10 -12.14
C LEU A 169 11.48 4.70 -12.29
N GLY A 170 12.25 4.68 -11.19
CA GLY A 170 13.68 4.38 -11.21
C GLY A 170 14.57 5.61 -11.44
N ASP A 171 14.00 6.81 -11.53
CA ASP A 171 14.76 8.06 -11.57
C ASP A 171 15.22 8.47 -10.16
N ILE A 172 16.19 7.72 -9.67
CA ILE A 172 16.68 7.86 -8.29
C ILE A 172 17.38 9.21 -8.09
N ALA A 173 18.10 9.70 -9.11
CA ALA A 173 18.83 10.97 -8.99
C ALA A 173 17.88 12.15 -8.78
N ALA A 174 16.79 12.23 -9.56
CA ALA A 174 15.77 13.26 -9.39
C ALA A 174 15.04 13.12 -8.05
N ALA A 175 14.73 11.89 -7.62
CA ALA A 175 14.10 11.64 -6.33
C ALA A 175 14.98 12.15 -5.16
N VAL A 176 16.28 11.82 -5.17
CA VAL A 176 17.25 12.31 -4.17
C VAL A 176 17.27 13.83 -4.14
N ALA A 177 17.36 14.49 -5.30
CA ALA A 177 17.38 15.95 -5.39
C ALA A 177 16.13 16.57 -4.74
N ASN A 178 14.95 16.00 -5.00
CA ASN A 178 13.69 16.47 -4.42
C ASN A 178 13.62 16.25 -2.90
N TYR A 179 14.00 15.06 -2.38
CA TYR A 179 14.06 14.84 -0.92
C TYR A 179 15.08 15.76 -0.24
N ARG A 180 16.24 16.00 -0.85
CA ARG A 180 17.25 16.94 -0.34
C ARG A 180 16.71 18.37 -0.28
N GLU A 181 15.94 18.80 -1.29
CA GLU A 181 15.31 20.13 -1.27
C GLU A 181 14.24 20.24 -0.17
N VAL A 182 13.49 19.17 0.12
CA VAL A 182 12.61 19.14 1.29
C VAL A 182 13.41 19.33 2.57
N LEU A 183 14.50 18.56 2.75
CA LEU A 183 15.35 18.64 3.95
C LEU A 183 16.11 19.97 4.07
N ARG A 184 16.41 20.64 2.96
CA ARG A 184 16.98 21.99 2.98
C ARG A 184 16.00 23.01 3.58
N ARG A 185 14.69 22.87 3.30
CA ARG A 185 13.62 23.75 3.80
C ARG A 185 13.14 23.36 5.19
N GLN A 186 13.03 22.06 5.41
CA GLN A 186 12.57 21.44 6.65
C GLN A 186 13.55 20.35 7.10
N PRO A 187 14.65 20.70 7.80
CA PRO A 187 15.74 19.78 8.15
C PRO A 187 15.30 18.58 9.02
N GLU A 188 14.12 18.64 9.62
CA GLU A 188 13.58 17.61 10.51
C GLU A 188 12.43 16.83 9.86
N HIS A 189 12.19 16.99 8.54
CA HIS A 189 11.03 16.34 7.89
C HIS A 189 11.16 14.82 7.92
N PRO A 190 10.27 14.11 8.66
CA PRO A 190 10.47 12.68 8.96
C PRO A 190 10.37 11.80 7.71
N ASP A 191 9.40 12.06 6.83
CA ASP A 191 9.17 11.22 5.65
C ASP A 191 10.27 11.41 4.61
N ALA A 192 10.81 12.62 4.46
CA ALA A 192 11.94 12.87 3.57
C ALA A 192 13.21 12.14 4.03
N TRP A 193 13.52 12.15 5.34
CA TRP A 193 14.62 11.36 5.90
C TRP A 193 14.40 9.87 5.71
N TYR A 194 13.18 9.40 6.03
CA TYR A 194 12.85 7.97 5.87
C TYR A 194 12.98 7.50 4.43
N ALA A 195 12.41 8.25 3.49
CA ALA A 195 12.48 7.93 2.07
C ALA A 195 13.93 7.92 1.58
N LEU A 196 14.71 8.97 1.89
CA LEU A 196 16.11 9.09 1.49
C LEU A 196 16.97 7.92 2.01
N ALA A 197 16.83 7.56 3.29
CA ALA A 197 17.55 6.42 3.88
C ALA A 197 17.17 5.08 3.24
N ASN A 198 15.93 4.93 2.74
CA ASN A 198 15.44 3.69 2.14
C ASN A 198 15.66 3.56 0.64
N LEU A 199 16.15 4.59 -0.05
CA LEU A 199 16.52 4.48 -1.48
C LEU A 199 17.61 3.43 -1.73
N LYS A 200 18.46 3.16 -0.73
CA LYS A 200 19.52 2.12 -0.74
C LYS A 200 20.55 2.25 -1.88
N THR A 201 20.62 3.40 -2.50
CA THR A 201 21.54 3.67 -3.61
C THR A 201 22.87 4.24 -3.14
N GLU A 202 22.81 5.14 -2.16
CA GLU A 202 23.96 5.75 -1.52
C GLU A 202 23.74 5.85 -0.02
N PRO A 203 24.74 5.51 0.83
CA PRO A 203 24.67 5.74 2.27
C PRO A 203 24.54 7.24 2.58
N LEU A 204 23.83 7.57 3.67
CA LEU A 204 23.80 8.92 4.19
C LEU A 204 25.20 9.34 4.68
N SER A 205 25.60 10.59 4.41
CA SER A 205 26.88 11.13 4.88
C SER A 205 26.90 11.28 6.41
N ASP A 206 28.07 11.37 7.02
CA ASP A 206 28.23 11.60 8.47
C ASP A 206 27.53 12.86 8.93
N LYS A 207 27.50 13.90 8.07
CA LYS A 207 26.76 15.13 8.32
C LYS A 207 25.25 14.86 8.38
N ASP A 208 24.72 14.05 7.46
CA ASP A 208 23.32 13.66 7.44
C ASP A 208 22.94 12.87 8.68
N VAL A 209 23.77 11.89 9.06
CA VAL A 209 23.55 11.09 10.27
C VAL A 209 23.53 11.97 11.52
N THR A 210 24.44 12.97 11.60
CA THR A 210 24.44 13.93 12.71
C THR A 210 23.15 14.76 12.76
N LEU A 211 22.68 15.24 11.61
CA LEU A 211 21.42 16.00 11.52
C LEU A 211 20.23 15.13 11.91
N LEU A 212 20.18 13.90 11.40
CA LEU A 212 19.11 12.95 11.68
C LEU A 212 19.08 12.54 13.16
N GLN A 213 20.25 12.35 13.80
CA GLN A 213 20.35 12.12 15.25
C GLN A 213 19.78 13.29 16.06
N ARG A 214 20.09 14.52 15.67
CA ARG A 214 19.53 15.72 16.32
C ARG A 214 18.01 15.80 16.15
N ALA A 215 17.51 15.56 14.95
CA ALA A 215 16.08 15.53 14.67
C ALA A 215 15.36 14.46 15.50
N PHE A 216 15.90 13.24 15.56
CA PHE A 216 15.34 12.13 16.34
C PHE A 216 15.27 12.42 17.86
N ARG A 217 16.30 13.10 18.40
CA ARG A 217 16.41 13.44 19.83
C ARG A 217 15.65 14.70 20.24
N LYS A 218 15.00 15.38 19.29
CA LYS A 218 14.30 16.66 19.58
C LYS A 218 13.20 16.44 20.63
N PRO A 219 13.17 17.25 21.71
CA PRO A 219 12.10 17.23 22.69
C PRO A 219 10.75 17.59 22.05
N GLY A 220 9.67 16.97 22.52
CA GLY A 220 8.30 17.27 22.03
C GLY A 220 7.99 16.78 20.63
N LEU A 221 8.87 15.97 20.02
CA LEU A 221 8.62 15.39 18.71
C LEU A 221 7.39 14.46 18.76
N ALA A 222 6.46 14.63 17.80
CA ALA A 222 5.29 13.75 17.66
C ALA A 222 5.72 12.29 17.46
N ALA A 223 4.96 11.36 18.04
CA ALA A 223 5.31 9.93 18.03
C ALA A 223 5.55 9.39 16.61
N ASN A 224 4.69 9.73 15.63
CA ASN A 224 4.85 9.28 14.25
C ASN A 224 6.13 9.81 13.60
N ALA A 225 6.46 11.09 13.85
CA ALA A 225 7.70 11.67 13.36
C ALA A 225 8.93 10.96 13.97
N ARG A 226 8.90 10.67 15.27
CA ARG A 226 9.97 9.91 15.95
C ARG A 226 10.12 8.50 15.39
N ILE A 227 9.02 7.83 15.08
CA ILE A 227 9.03 6.50 14.43
C ILE A 227 9.75 6.59 13.08
N SER A 228 9.32 7.46 12.16
CA SER A 228 9.91 7.58 10.83
C SER A 228 11.40 7.94 10.90
N LEU A 229 11.77 8.92 11.74
CA LEU A 229 13.17 9.30 11.95
C LEU A 229 13.99 8.18 12.59
N GLY A 230 13.40 7.39 13.50
CA GLY A 230 14.07 6.24 14.13
C GLY A 230 14.42 5.14 13.13
N PHE A 231 13.48 4.77 12.25
CA PHE A 231 13.77 3.81 11.17
C PHE A 231 14.82 4.34 10.19
N ALA A 232 14.77 5.63 9.84
CA ALA A 232 15.78 6.26 8.99
C ALA A 232 17.17 6.24 9.66
N LEU A 233 17.24 6.63 10.94
CA LEU A 233 18.50 6.65 11.68
C LEU A 233 19.08 5.27 11.89
N ALA A 234 18.24 4.28 12.23
CA ALA A 234 18.70 2.90 12.37
C ALA A 234 19.33 2.38 11.07
N LYS A 235 18.70 2.67 9.91
CA LYS A 235 19.26 2.31 8.60
C LYS A 235 20.59 3.02 8.33
N ALA A 236 20.67 4.32 8.62
CA ALA A 236 21.89 5.10 8.40
C ALA A 236 23.06 4.60 9.29
N LEU A 237 22.79 4.28 10.56
CA LEU A 237 23.77 3.69 11.48
C LEU A 237 24.22 2.28 11.05
N GLU A 238 23.32 1.48 10.49
CA GLU A 238 23.67 0.18 9.90
C GLU A 238 24.62 0.35 8.72
N ASP A 239 24.37 1.32 7.84
CA ASP A 239 25.25 1.59 6.70
C ASP A 239 26.66 2.05 7.14
N GLN A 240 26.74 2.68 8.32
CA GLN A 240 28.01 3.00 8.98
C GLN A 240 28.58 1.85 9.84
N THR A 241 28.04 0.64 9.73
CA THR A 241 28.42 -0.56 10.51
C THR A 241 28.27 -0.40 12.03
N SER A 242 27.56 0.62 12.49
CA SER A 242 27.27 0.87 13.91
C SER A 242 26.08 0.05 14.38
N TYR A 243 26.17 -1.28 14.28
CA TYR A 243 25.06 -2.23 14.45
C TYR A 243 24.39 -2.16 15.82
N ALA A 244 25.16 -2.04 16.90
CA ALA A 244 24.59 -1.96 18.25
C ALA A 244 23.73 -0.68 18.42
N ALA A 245 24.24 0.48 17.97
CA ALA A 245 23.51 1.73 18.02
C ALA A 245 22.27 1.71 17.09
N SER A 246 22.41 1.12 15.90
CA SER A 246 21.30 0.89 14.97
C SER A 246 20.18 0.09 15.62
N PHE A 247 20.50 -1.00 16.31
CA PHE A 247 19.51 -1.86 16.96
C PHE A 247 18.77 -1.15 18.09
N GLU A 248 19.46 -0.36 18.92
CA GLU A 248 18.84 0.40 20.01
C GLU A 248 17.84 1.44 19.50
N VAL A 249 18.21 2.19 18.46
CA VAL A 249 17.31 3.16 17.82
C VAL A 249 16.11 2.44 17.19
N LEU A 250 16.36 1.32 16.53
CA LEU A 250 15.31 0.51 15.90
C LEU A 250 14.34 -0.05 16.95
N ARG A 251 14.85 -0.51 18.09
CA ARG A 251 14.07 -1.03 19.22
C ARG A 251 13.15 0.06 19.79
N GLU A 252 13.67 1.29 19.97
CA GLU A 252 12.86 2.44 20.43
C GLU A 252 11.75 2.76 19.43
N ALA A 253 12.06 2.86 18.13
CA ALA A 253 11.08 3.18 17.09
C ALA A 253 9.99 2.11 16.97
N ASN A 254 10.37 0.83 17.00
CA ASN A 254 9.44 -0.28 16.97
C ASN A 254 8.53 -0.30 18.22
N ALA A 255 9.07 -0.10 19.41
CA ALA A 255 8.29 -0.04 20.65
C ALA A 255 7.24 1.10 20.62
N LEU A 256 7.60 2.27 20.05
CA LEU A 256 6.65 3.37 19.86
C LEU A 256 5.56 2.99 18.86
N LYS A 257 5.91 2.35 17.75
CA LYS A 257 4.94 1.91 16.74
C LYS A 257 4.02 0.83 17.30
N ARG A 258 4.57 -0.16 18.00
CA ARG A 258 3.80 -1.27 18.62
C ARG A 258 2.71 -0.77 19.56
N ARG A 259 2.98 0.29 20.36
CA ARG A 259 1.99 0.91 21.24
C ARG A 259 0.79 1.53 20.53
N GLN A 260 0.94 1.89 19.26
CA GLN A 260 -0.13 2.47 18.44
C GLN A 260 -1.02 1.42 17.77
N LEU A 261 -0.60 0.16 17.81
CA LEU A 261 -1.22 -0.92 17.06
C LEU A 261 -1.87 -1.93 18.02
N ARG A 262 -3.02 -2.44 17.61
CA ARG A 262 -3.62 -3.60 18.25
C ARG A 262 -3.10 -4.86 17.55
N TRP A 263 -2.41 -5.70 18.28
CA TRP A 263 -1.95 -7.01 17.85
C TRP A 263 -1.97 -7.96 19.05
N ASP A 264 -2.49 -9.17 18.84
CA ASP A 264 -2.52 -10.24 19.84
C ASP A 264 -2.08 -11.54 19.15
N SER A 265 -0.93 -12.06 19.53
CA SER A 265 -0.37 -13.29 18.97
C SER A 265 -1.21 -14.53 19.34
N ALA A 266 -1.92 -14.54 20.48
CA ALA A 266 -2.79 -15.65 20.87
C ALA A 266 -4.09 -15.66 20.05
N GLU A 267 -4.62 -14.48 19.68
CA GLU A 267 -5.75 -14.36 18.77
C GLU A 267 -5.38 -14.89 17.37
N GLU A 268 -4.19 -14.55 16.87
CA GLU A 268 -3.70 -15.05 15.58
C GLU A 268 -3.48 -16.56 15.59
N GLN A 269 -2.85 -17.10 16.62
CA GLN A 269 -2.68 -18.54 16.80
C GLN A 269 -4.03 -19.27 16.82
N SER A 270 -5.01 -18.73 17.55
CA SER A 270 -6.37 -19.28 17.60
C SER A 270 -7.05 -19.28 16.24
N ARG A 271 -6.79 -18.24 15.41
CA ARG A 271 -7.26 -18.17 14.02
C ARG A 271 -6.65 -19.27 13.17
N VAL A 272 -5.33 -19.48 13.26
CA VAL A 272 -4.63 -20.56 12.55
C VAL A 272 -5.16 -21.92 12.95
N ASP A 273 -5.39 -22.15 14.25
CA ASP A 273 -6.01 -23.38 14.76
C ASP A 273 -7.42 -23.59 14.21
N ALA A 274 -8.22 -22.54 14.12
CA ALA A 274 -9.56 -22.59 13.54
C ALA A 274 -9.51 -22.93 12.04
N ILE A 275 -8.56 -22.35 11.30
CA ILE A 275 -8.34 -22.68 9.88
C ILE A 275 -8.01 -24.17 9.73
N MET A 276 -7.00 -24.66 10.46
CA MET A 276 -6.61 -26.07 10.39
C MET A 276 -7.77 -27.02 10.72
N ARG A 277 -8.56 -26.71 11.76
CA ARG A 277 -9.76 -27.51 12.11
C ARG A 277 -10.82 -27.47 11.04
N SER A 278 -11.08 -26.31 10.41
CA SER A 278 -12.11 -26.16 9.38
C SER A 278 -11.78 -26.90 8.08
N PHE A 279 -10.51 -27.12 7.80
CA PHE A 279 -10.04 -27.85 6.61
C PHE A 279 -9.51 -29.26 6.94
N ALA A 280 -9.68 -29.77 8.17
CA ALA A 280 -9.24 -31.12 8.55
C ALA A 280 -10.07 -32.23 7.87
N GLN A 281 -11.31 -31.94 7.50
CA GLN A 281 -12.15 -32.86 6.75
C GLN A 281 -11.92 -32.69 5.24
N ARG A 282 -12.16 -33.77 4.50
CA ARG A 282 -12.09 -33.71 3.03
C ARG A 282 -13.10 -32.70 2.51
N MET A 283 -12.61 -31.76 1.70
CA MET A 283 -13.47 -30.81 1.03
C MET A 283 -14.38 -31.51 0.01
N PRO A 284 -15.57 -30.93 -0.29
CA PRO A 284 -16.45 -31.50 -1.32
C PRO A 284 -15.71 -31.64 -2.65
N GLU A 285 -16.05 -32.68 -3.41
CA GLU A 285 -15.50 -32.88 -4.76
C GLU A 285 -15.82 -31.63 -5.62
N PRO A 286 -14.84 -31.05 -6.33
CA PRO A 286 -15.05 -29.83 -7.08
C PRO A 286 -16.00 -30.05 -8.27
N VAL A 287 -16.86 -29.07 -8.53
CA VAL A 287 -17.76 -29.06 -9.70
C VAL A 287 -16.97 -29.04 -11.01
N ASP A 288 -15.87 -28.28 -11.03
CA ASP A 288 -14.93 -28.18 -12.17
C ASP A 288 -13.51 -28.27 -11.65
N PRO A 289 -12.82 -29.40 -11.80
CA PRO A 289 -11.43 -29.55 -11.33
C PRO A 289 -10.40 -28.66 -12.04
N ALA A 290 -10.74 -28.11 -13.21
CA ALA A 290 -9.86 -27.22 -13.98
C ALA A 290 -10.04 -25.74 -13.63
N LEU A 291 -11.11 -25.39 -12.89
CA LEU A 291 -11.40 -24.00 -12.53
C LEU A 291 -10.20 -23.37 -11.80
N GLY A 292 -9.67 -22.28 -12.36
CA GLY A 292 -8.55 -21.51 -11.79
C GLY A 292 -7.17 -21.96 -12.26
N GLU A 293 -7.03 -22.79 -13.30
CA GLU A 293 -5.70 -23.17 -13.86
C GLU A 293 -4.85 -21.96 -14.27
N GLU A 294 -5.49 -20.82 -14.52
CA GLU A 294 -4.85 -19.55 -14.84
C GLU A 294 -4.23 -18.84 -13.63
N VAL A 295 -4.49 -19.29 -12.40
CA VAL A 295 -4.08 -18.59 -11.17
C VAL A 295 -2.87 -19.25 -10.53
N ILE A 296 -1.85 -18.44 -10.23
CA ILE A 296 -0.67 -18.84 -9.48
C ILE A 296 -0.62 -17.99 -8.20
N PHE A 297 -1.00 -18.60 -7.08
CA PHE A 297 -0.90 -17.94 -5.78
C PHE A 297 0.53 -18.03 -5.23
N ILE A 298 1.02 -16.93 -4.66
CA ILE A 298 2.29 -16.88 -3.94
C ILE A 298 2.00 -16.60 -2.46
N ALA A 299 2.04 -17.64 -1.66
CA ALA A 299 1.85 -17.58 -0.22
C ALA A 299 3.18 -17.34 0.49
N SER A 300 3.25 -16.31 1.33
CA SER A 300 4.46 -15.98 2.09
C SER A 300 4.13 -15.02 3.23
N ILE A 301 5.05 -14.93 4.19
CA ILE A 301 5.12 -13.75 5.06
C ILE A 301 6.00 -12.66 4.40
N PRO A 302 5.91 -11.39 4.82
CA PRO A 302 6.72 -10.32 4.25
C PRO A 302 8.22 -10.65 4.29
N ARG A 303 8.97 -10.16 3.32
CA ARG A 303 10.45 -10.27 3.25
C ARG A 303 11.01 -11.68 3.04
N SER A 304 10.18 -12.66 2.66
CA SER A 304 10.58 -14.04 2.35
C SER A 304 11.06 -14.26 0.90
N GLY A 305 11.08 -13.22 0.05
CA GLY A 305 11.51 -13.33 -1.34
C GLY A 305 10.38 -13.50 -2.36
N SER A 306 9.12 -13.42 -1.95
CA SER A 306 7.94 -13.57 -2.83
C SER A 306 7.92 -12.63 -4.02
N THR A 307 8.40 -11.39 -3.87
CA THR A 307 8.52 -10.43 -4.98
C THR A 307 9.52 -10.91 -6.05
N LEU A 308 10.61 -11.56 -5.65
CA LEU A 308 11.58 -12.13 -6.59
C LEU A 308 10.96 -13.28 -7.38
N ILE A 309 10.25 -14.18 -6.70
CA ILE A 309 9.55 -15.31 -7.33
C ILE A 309 8.51 -14.80 -8.32
N GLU A 310 7.71 -13.82 -7.92
CA GLU A 310 6.73 -13.20 -8.81
C GLU A 310 7.41 -12.55 -10.03
N GLN A 311 8.53 -11.86 -9.83
CA GLN A 311 9.27 -11.22 -10.92
C GLN A 311 9.82 -12.23 -11.93
N ILE A 312 10.32 -13.38 -11.44
CA ILE A 312 10.76 -14.50 -12.28
C ILE A 312 9.59 -15.02 -13.12
N LEU A 313 8.44 -15.31 -12.48
CA LEU A 313 7.24 -15.79 -13.16
C LEU A 313 6.68 -14.76 -14.15
N ALA A 314 6.62 -13.49 -13.77
CA ALA A 314 6.09 -12.42 -14.61
C ALA A 314 7.04 -12.05 -15.78
N SER A 315 8.26 -12.58 -15.81
CA SER A 315 9.16 -12.49 -16.97
C SER A 315 8.83 -13.54 -18.04
N HIS A 316 7.98 -14.53 -17.72
CA HIS A 316 7.48 -15.51 -18.67
C HIS A 316 6.41 -14.89 -19.58
N SER A 317 6.41 -15.23 -20.88
CA SER A 317 5.49 -14.66 -21.88
C SER A 317 4.01 -14.91 -21.59
N GLN A 318 3.69 -15.96 -20.83
CA GLN A 318 2.30 -16.36 -20.51
C GLN A 318 1.82 -15.90 -19.13
N VAL A 319 2.63 -15.20 -18.32
CA VAL A 319 2.26 -14.87 -16.92
C VAL A 319 2.26 -13.36 -16.70
N GLU A 320 1.13 -12.82 -16.27
CA GLU A 320 1.02 -11.45 -15.79
C GLU A 320 1.26 -11.39 -14.28
N GLY A 321 2.09 -10.46 -13.83
CA GLY A 321 2.33 -10.22 -12.41
C GLY A 321 1.31 -9.23 -11.85
N ALA A 322 0.37 -9.68 -11.01
CA ALA A 322 -0.67 -8.82 -10.47
C ALA A 322 -0.29 -8.10 -9.16
N ASP A 323 0.89 -8.42 -8.59
CA ASP A 323 1.38 -7.84 -7.34
C ASP A 323 0.50 -8.19 -6.11
N GLU A 324 0.36 -7.29 -5.13
CA GLU A 324 -0.38 -7.52 -3.87
C GLU A 324 -1.86 -7.14 -4.04
N ILE A 325 -2.62 -7.96 -4.79
CA ILE A 325 -4.05 -7.72 -4.99
C ILE A 325 -4.87 -8.20 -3.78
N THR A 326 -6.03 -7.59 -3.57
CA THR A 326 -6.90 -7.87 -2.42
C THR A 326 -8.15 -8.66 -2.77
N ASP A 327 -8.25 -9.13 -4.02
CA ASP A 327 -9.46 -9.77 -4.54
C ASP A 327 -9.79 -11.08 -3.80
N LEU A 328 -8.80 -11.90 -3.42
CA LEU A 328 -9.03 -13.14 -2.66
C LEU A 328 -9.58 -12.87 -1.24
N PRO A 329 -8.92 -12.06 -0.39
CA PRO A 329 -9.48 -11.68 0.91
C PRO A 329 -10.88 -11.07 0.79
N GLN A 330 -11.12 -10.26 -0.23
CA GLN A 330 -12.40 -9.58 -0.44
C GLN A 330 -13.54 -10.55 -0.75
N VAL A 331 -13.32 -11.54 -1.62
CA VAL A 331 -14.32 -12.59 -1.92
C VAL A 331 -14.67 -13.36 -0.64
N ILE A 332 -13.67 -13.70 0.18
CA ILE A 332 -13.87 -14.41 1.45
C ILE A 332 -14.65 -13.56 2.46
N GLU A 333 -14.35 -12.28 2.54
CA GLU A 333 -15.03 -11.33 3.43
C GLU A 333 -16.48 -11.08 2.99
N ASP A 334 -16.73 -10.93 1.68
CA ASP A 334 -18.06 -10.78 1.12
C ASP A 334 -18.93 -12.01 1.43
N GLU A 335 -18.38 -13.21 1.32
CA GLU A 335 -19.07 -14.44 1.69
C GLU A 335 -19.32 -14.54 3.18
N SER A 336 -18.36 -14.11 4.01
CA SER A 336 -18.53 -14.05 5.47
C SER A 336 -19.70 -13.14 5.85
N ARG A 337 -19.79 -11.97 5.22
CA ARG A 337 -20.92 -11.03 5.42
C ARG A 337 -22.24 -11.62 4.93
N ARG A 338 -22.25 -12.26 3.76
CA ARG A 338 -23.45 -12.91 3.20
C ARG A 338 -24.02 -14.01 4.12
N ARG A 339 -23.11 -14.77 4.76
CA ARG A 339 -23.49 -15.86 5.68
C ARG A 339 -23.75 -15.39 7.12
N GLY A 340 -23.36 -14.16 7.47
CA GLY A 340 -23.38 -13.67 8.85
C GLY A 340 -22.44 -14.44 9.79
N GLN A 341 -21.40 -15.10 9.22
CA GLN A 341 -20.45 -15.95 9.92
C GLN A 341 -19.04 -15.68 9.38
N PRO A 342 -18.03 -15.39 10.24
CA PRO A 342 -16.69 -15.09 9.76
C PRO A 342 -15.98 -16.34 9.22
N PHE A 343 -15.00 -16.12 8.33
CA PHE A 343 -14.04 -17.16 7.94
C PHE A 343 -13.10 -17.47 9.12
N PRO A 344 -12.77 -18.77 9.37
CA PRO A 344 -13.02 -19.96 8.54
C PRO A 344 -14.26 -20.76 8.93
N GLN A 345 -15.07 -20.30 9.89
CA GLN A 345 -16.16 -21.09 10.47
C GLN A 345 -17.18 -21.59 9.42
N TRP A 346 -17.51 -20.77 8.45
CA TRP A 346 -18.47 -21.14 7.41
C TRP A 346 -17.92 -22.16 6.38
N ALA A 347 -16.59 -22.33 6.30
CA ALA A 347 -15.95 -23.21 5.31
C ALA A 347 -16.40 -24.67 5.45
N THR A 348 -16.68 -25.12 6.68
CA THR A 348 -17.14 -26.50 6.97
C THR A 348 -18.53 -26.82 6.42
N SER A 349 -19.36 -25.81 6.16
CA SER A 349 -20.74 -25.95 5.65
C SER A 349 -20.87 -25.54 4.18
N ALA A 350 -19.80 -25.10 3.54
CA ALA A 350 -19.80 -24.69 2.15
C ALA A 350 -19.88 -25.90 1.22
N THR A 351 -20.81 -25.85 0.25
CA THR A 351 -20.99 -26.90 -0.77
C THR A 351 -20.00 -26.72 -1.92
N ALA A 352 -19.91 -27.74 -2.81
CA ALA A 352 -19.10 -27.64 -4.02
C ALA A 352 -19.54 -26.47 -4.92
N GLU A 353 -20.85 -26.22 -5.00
CA GLU A 353 -21.43 -25.11 -5.75
C GLU A 353 -21.10 -23.77 -5.14
N ASP A 354 -21.08 -23.66 -3.79
CA ASP A 354 -20.65 -22.46 -3.11
C ASP A 354 -19.18 -22.12 -3.47
N TRP A 355 -18.28 -23.10 -3.38
CA TRP A 355 -16.89 -22.92 -3.73
C TRP A 355 -16.71 -22.55 -5.21
N ALA A 356 -17.39 -23.25 -6.12
CA ALA A 356 -17.33 -22.92 -7.55
C ALA A 356 -17.90 -21.53 -7.87
N ARG A 357 -18.93 -21.08 -7.16
CA ARG A 357 -19.47 -19.71 -7.28
C ARG A 357 -18.44 -18.68 -6.84
N LEU A 358 -17.81 -18.88 -5.68
CA LEU A 358 -16.76 -17.99 -5.17
C LEU A 358 -15.55 -17.94 -6.11
N GLY A 359 -15.16 -19.09 -6.68
CA GLY A 359 -14.09 -19.17 -7.68
C GLY A 359 -14.42 -18.35 -8.93
N ARG A 360 -15.65 -18.46 -9.46
CA ARG A 360 -16.08 -17.63 -10.60
C ARG A 360 -16.13 -16.14 -10.27
N ASP A 361 -16.56 -15.76 -9.06
CA ASP A 361 -16.54 -14.37 -8.62
C ASP A 361 -15.11 -13.82 -8.57
N TYR A 362 -14.17 -14.56 -7.97
CA TYR A 362 -12.76 -14.20 -7.95
C TYR A 362 -12.19 -14.03 -9.36
N LEU A 363 -12.46 -14.97 -10.27
CA LEU A 363 -11.99 -14.89 -11.65
C LEU A 363 -12.61 -13.72 -12.42
N ALA A 364 -13.86 -13.37 -12.14
CA ALA A 364 -14.50 -12.18 -12.72
C ALA A 364 -13.82 -10.88 -12.26
N ARG A 365 -13.56 -10.74 -10.96
CA ARG A 365 -12.86 -9.57 -10.38
C ARG A 365 -11.44 -9.41 -10.92
N THR A 366 -10.75 -10.52 -11.11
CA THR A 366 -9.36 -10.54 -11.58
C THR A 366 -9.21 -10.59 -13.10
N ALA A 367 -10.31 -10.52 -13.89
CA ALA A 367 -10.29 -10.60 -15.34
C ALA A 367 -9.32 -9.60 -16.02
N ARG A 368 -9.12 -8.42 -15.40
CA ARG A 368 -8.17 -7.39 -15.85
C ARG A 368 -6.72 -7.89 -16.00
N TRP A 369 -6.33 -8.91 -15.24
CA TRP A 369 -4.98 -9.48 -15.25
C TRP A 369 -4.77 -10.56 -16.31
N ARG A 370 -5.82 -10.93 -17.05
CA ARG A 370 -5.78 -11.94 -18.12
C ARG A 370 -6.08 -11.37 -19.52
N GLN A 371 -5.99 -10.07 -19.68
CA GLN A 371 -6.26 -9.42 -20.97
C GLN A 371 -5.13 -9.60 -21.98
N GLN A 372 -3.88 -9.68 -21.52
CA GLN A 372 -2.69 -9.79 -22.37
C GLN A 372 -2.02 -11.16 -22.29
N ARG A 373 -2.12 -11.83 -21.14
CA ARG A 373 -1.48 -13.11 -20.85
C ARG A 373 -2.49 -14.06 -20.22
N PRO A 374 -2.42 -15.38 -20.54
CA PRO A 374 -3.46 -16.34 -20.10
C PRO A 374 -3.43 -16.63 -18.60
N ARG A 375 -2.31 -16.38 -17.92
CA ARG A 375 -2.10 -16.65 -16.50
C ARG A 375 -1.69 -15.41 -15.75
N PHE A 376 -1.91 -15.40 -14.44
CA PHE A 376 -1.45 -14.32 -13.57
C PHE A 376 -1.06 -14.84 -12.19
N THR A 377 -0.23 -14.04 -11.48
CA THR A 377 0.11 -14.27 -10.08
C THR A 377 -0.78 -13.48 -9.15
N ASP A 378 -1.12 -14.03 -7.99
CA ASP A 378 -1.68 -13.30 -6.84
C ASP A 378 -0.75 -13.49 -5.63
N LYS A 379 -0.17 -12.40 -5.17
CA LYS A 379 0.84 -12.37 -4.11
C LYS A 379 0.40 -11.48 -2.96
N ASN A 380 -0.70 -11.80 -2.31
CA ASN A 380 -1.14 -11.08 -1.11
C ASN A 380 -0.47 -11.65 0.15
N LEU A 381 -0.11 -10.80 1.10
CA LEU A 381 0.55 -11.21 2.35
C LEU A 381 -0.33 -12.06 3.27
N LEU A 382 -1.64 -12.13 3.02
CA LEU A 382 -2.59 -12.97 3.76
C LEU A 382 -2.89 -14.30 3.06
N THR A 383 -2.41 -14.51 1.82
CA THR A 383 -2.73 -15.71 1.02
C THR A 383 -2.44 -17.02 1.76
N TRP A 384 -1.38 -17.06 2.59
CA TRP A 384 -1.04 -18.27 3.35
C TRP A 384 -2.15 -18.73 4.32
N GLN A 385 -3.00 -17.82 4.80
CA GLN A 385 -4.18 -18.14 5.64
C GLN A 385 -5.36 -18.62 4.81
N TYR A 386 -5.40 -18.29 3.54
CA TYR A 386 -6.52 -18.59 2.63
C TYR A 386 -6.25 -19.74 1.66
N VAL A 387 -5.09 -20.42 1.72
CA VAL A 387 -4.71 -21.48 0.77
C VAL A 387 -5.80 -22.56 0.64
N GLY A 388 -6.36 -23.04 1.76
CA GLY A 388 -7.44 -24.02 1.74
C GLY A 388 -8.69 -23.51 1.00
N ALA A 389 -9.10 -22.27 1.26
CA ALA A 389 -10.23 -21.66 0.56
C ALA A 389 -9.91 -21.40 -0.91
N ALA A 390 -8.71 -20.91 -1.23
CA ALA A 390 -8.26 -20.67 -2.60
C ALA A 390 -8.31 -21.95 -3.45
N LEU A 391 -7.82 -23.07 -2.92
CA LEU A 391 -7.82 -24.36 -3.63
C LEU A 391 -9.21 -25.03 -3.66
N ALA A 392 -10.08 -24.76 -2.67
CA ALA A 392 -11.47 -25.20 -2.73
C ALA A 392 -12.28 -24.42 -3.79
N MET A 393 -12.01 -23.11 -3.92
CA MET A 393 -12.64 -22.23 -4.93
C MET A 393 -12.09 -22.47 -6.34
N LEU A 394 -10.81 -22.73 -6.45
CA LEU A 394 -10.01 -22.77 -7.68
C LEU A 394 -9.14 -24.04 -7.69
N PRO A 395 -9.73 -25.22 -7.85
CA PRO A 395 -9.01 -26.49 -7.73
C PRO A 395 -7.94 -26.71 -8.81
N GLY A 396 -8.01 -25.98 -9.93
CA GLY A 396 -6.96 -25.96 -10.96
C GLY A 396 -5.74 -25.10 -10.61
N ALA A 397 -5.85 -24.21 -9.61
CA ALA A 397 -4.79 -23.27 -9.25
C ALA A 397 -3.53 -23.94 -8.67
N ARG A 398 -2.43 -23.19 -8.68
CA ARG A 398 -1.16 -23.58 -8.06
C ARG A 398 -0.79 -22.60 -6.96
N VAL A 399 -0.23 -23.10 -5.85
CA VAL A 399 0.23 -22.30 -4.73
C VAL A 399 1.73 -22.51 -4.54
N ILE A 400 2.48 -21.42 -4.56
CA ILE A 400 3.91 -21.42 -4.24
C ILE A 400 4.05 -20.89 -2.82
N ASN A 401 4.43 -21.78 -1.90
CA ASN A 401 4.71 -21.42 -0.52
C ASN A 401 6.17 -20.97 -0.40
N CYS A 402 6.39 -19.66 -0.39
CA CYS A 402 7.72 -19.08 -0.35
C CYS A 402 8.18 -18.86 1.09
N HIS A 403 9.32 -19.44 1.43
CA HIS A 403 9.96 -19.26 2.73
C HIS A 403 11.44 -18.88 2.62
N ARG A 404 11.95 -18.31 3.69
CA ARG A 404 13.35 -17.91 3.88
C ARG A 404 13.76 -18.25 5.30
N ASP A 405 15.07 -18.22 5.61
CA ASP A 405 15.56 -18.34 6.98
C ASP A 405 14.69 -17.50 7.94
N PRO A 406 14.10 -18.13 8.98
CA PRO A 406 13.11 -17.43 9.81
C PRO A 406 13.72 -16.28 10.62
N VAL A 407 14.98 -16.35 11.03
CA VAL A 407 15.64 -15.25 11.75
C VAL A 407 15.86 -14.06 10.83
N GLU A 408 16.32 -14.33 9.60
CA GLU A 408 16.46 -13.30 8.57
C GLU A 408 15.11 -12.65 8.21
N THR A 409 14.08 -13.46 8.08
CA THR A 409 12.72 -12.98 7.76
C THR A 409 12.16 -12.10 8.89
N CYS A 410 12.22 -12.58 10.13
CA CYS A 410 11.76 -11.83 11.30
C CYS A 410 12.52 -10.50 11.42
N PHE A 411 13.84 -10.53 11.31
CA PHE A 411 14.65 -9.32 11.42
C PHE A 411 14.44 -8.36 10.23
N ALA A 412 14.29 -8.89 9.02
CA ALA A 412 13.97 -8.06 7.85
C ALA A 412 12.60 -7.36 7.94
N CYS A 413 11.62 -8.00 8.58
CA CYS A 413 10.33 -7.37 8.90
C CYS A 413 10.49 -6.31 10.00
N TYR A 414 11.19 -6.63 11.09
CA TYR A 414 11.43 -5.71 12.21
C TYR A 414 12.15 -4.42 11.81
N ARG A 415 12.99 -4.48 10.76
CA ARG A 415 13.70 -3.33 10.18
C ARG A 415 12.89 -2.51 9.18
N GLN A 416 11.65 -2.87 8.92
CA GLN A 416 10.81 -2.22 7.93
C GLN A 416 9.65 -1.48 8.59
N LEU A 417 9.51 -0.19 8.32
CA LEU A 417 8.28 0.53 8.64
C LEU A 417 7.27 0.26 7.52
N PHE A 418 6.30 -0.59 7.81
CA PHE A 418 5.22 -0.89 6.87
C PHE A 418 4.15 0.21 6.89
N SER A 419 3.58 0.51 5.72
CA SER A 419 2.47 1.46 5.61
C SER A 419 1.19 0.90 6.23
N ASN A 420 0.90 -0.39 5.98
CA ASN A 420 -0.29 -1.08 6.48
C ASN A 420 -0.02 -2.57 6.75
N GLY A 421 -0.84 -3.20 7.56
CA GLY A 421 -1.11 -4.65 7.58
C GLY A 421 -0.11 -5.54 8.31
N ALA A 422 1.08 -5.09 8.67
CA ALA A 422 2.11 -5.93 9.31
C ALA A 422 2.27 -5.59 10.81
N HIS A 423 1.17 -5.60 11.57
CA HIS A 423 1.15 -5.20 12.98
C HIS A 423 2.05 -6.05 13.87
N PHE A 424 2.25 -7.30 13.53
CA PHE A 424 3.14 -8.26 14.19
C PHE A 424 4.63 -7.91 14.09
N SER A 425 5.03 -7.08 13.13
CA SER A 425 6.45 -6.89 12.78
C SER A 425 7.21 -5.94 13.70
N TYR A 426 6.53 -5.24 14.60
CA TYR A 426 7.12 -4.20 15.47
C TYR A 426 7.54 -4.72 16.85
N ASP A 427 7.46 -6.02 17.05
CA ASP A 427 7.99 -6.74 18.22
C ASP A 427 8.59 -8.07 17.74
N LEU A 428 9.75 -8.48 18.28
CA LEU A 428 10.43 -9.69 17.83
C LEU A 428 9.74 -10.97 18.33
N ASP A 429 9.06 -10.93 19.46
CA ASP A 429 8.31 -12.06 19.98
C ASP A 429 7.00 -12.26 19.23
N ASP A 430 6.29 -11.17 18.92
CA ASP A 430 5.11 -11.20 18.05
C ASP A 430 5.47 -11.72 16.65
N MET A 431 6.59 -11.24 16.10
CA MET A 431 7.09 -11.68 14.80
C MET A 431 7.48 -13.15 14.78
N ALA A 432 8.12 -13.65 15.86
CA ALA A 432 8.46 -15.06 16.01
C ALA A 432 7.21 -15.93 16.02
N SER A 433 6.19 -15.55 16.80
CA SER A 433 4.90 -16.26 16.86
C SER A 433 4.26 -16.34 15.48
N TYR A 434 4.16 -15.21 14.76
CA TYR A 434 3.60 -15.15 13.42
C TYR A 434 4.38 -16.02 12.41
N CYS A 435 5.70 -16.04 12.51
CA CYS A 435 6.56 -16.88 11.67
C CYS A 435 6.34 -18.38 11.95
N LEU A 436 6.17 -18.77 13.21
CA LEU A 436 5.88 -20.15 13.61
C LEU A 436 4.49 -20.60 13.16
N ASP A 437 3.48 -19.74 13.27
CA ASP A 437 2.13 -19.98 12.75
C ASP A 437 2.12 -20.16 11.24
N PHE A 438 2.85 -19.32 10.52
CA PHE A 438 3.06 -19.48 9.08
C PHE A 438 3.70 -20.84 8.76
N ALA A 439 4.78 -21.21 9.43
CA ALA A 439 5.48 -22.47 9.18
C ALA A 439 4.59 -23.68 9.48
N ARG A 440 3.76 -23.61 10.55
CA ARG A 440 2.80 -24.65 10.93
C ARG A 440 1.71 -24.84 9.88
N LEU A 441 1.09 -23.74 9.46
CA LEU A 441 0.02 -23.77 8.47
C LEU A 441 0.53 -24.13 7.07
N SER A 442 1.73 -23.70 6.71
CA SER A 442 2.38 -24.07 5.44
C SER A 442 2.63 -25.57 5.34
N ARG A 443 3.15 -26.21 6.40
CA ARG A 443 3.31 -27.68 6.47
C ARG A 443 1.97 -28.39 6.34
N TYR A 444 0.95 -27.86 7.01
CA TYR A 444 -0.42 -28.40 6.91
C TYR A 444 -0.92 -28.40 5.48
N TRP A 445 -0.79 -27.27 4.75
CA TRP A 445 -1.24 -27.19 3.36
C TRP A 445 -0.49 -28.12 2.42
N GLN A 446 0.83 -28.28 2.59
CA GLN A 446 1.62 -29.23 1.80
C GLN A 446 1.14 -30.67 1.96
N GLN A 447 0.76 -31.06 3.19
CA GLN A 447 0.28 -32.39 3.49
C GLN A 447 -1.13 -32.63 2.93
N HIS A 448 -1.99 -31.59 2.96
CA HIS A 448 -3.39 -31.72 2.52
C HIS A 448 -3.59 -31.56 1.02
N TYR A 449 -2.71 -30.83 0.35
CA TYR A 449 -2.78 -30.57 -1.09
C TYR A 449 -1.47 -30.94 -1.81
N PRO A 450 -1.08 -32.23 -1.78
CA PRO A 450 0.15 -32.70 -2.44
C PRO A 450 0.04 -32.45 -3.96
N GLY A 451 1.09 -31.87 -4.54
CA GLY A 451 1.12 -31.52 -5.97
C GLY A 451 0.42 -30.21 -6.35
N GLN A 452 -0.30 -29.56 -5.45
CA GLN A 452 -0.89 -28.22 -5.67
C GLN A 452 -0.18 -27.12 -4.87
N VAL A 453 0.54 -27.47 -3.81
CA VAL A 453 1.33 -26.56 -2.98
C VAL A 453 2.82 -26.91 -3.11
N LEU A 454 3.60 -26.00 -3.68
CA LEU A 454 5.06 -26.14 -3.81
C LEU A 454 5.75 -25.41 -2.65
N ASP A 455 6.54 -26.14 -1.87
CA ASP A 455 7.46 -25.54 -0.92
C ASP A 455 8.72 -25.00 -1.63
N PHE A 456 8.99 -23.69 -1.50
CA PHE A 456 10.00 -22.99 -2.27
C PHE A 456 10.91 -22.14 -1.39
N SER A 457 12.18 -22.55 -1.27
CA SER A 457 13.19 -21.87 -0.46
C SER A 457 13.87 -20.75 -1.22
N TYR A 458 13.92 -19.57 -0.62
CA TYR A 458 14.68 -18.43 -1.11
C TYR A 458 16.18 -18.73 -1.18
N GLU A 459 16.73 -19.44 -0.20
CA GLU A 459 18.15 -19.81 -0.17
C GLU A 459 18.51 -20.80 -1.28
N ALA A 460 17.63 -21.77 -1.57
CA ALA A 460 17.82 -22.68 -2.68
C ALA A 460 17.83 -21.94 -4.03
N LEU A 461 16.96 -20.93 -4.19
CA LEU A 461 16.95 -20.08 -5.38
C LEU A 461 18.26 -19.26 -5.51
N LEU A 462 18.81 -18.75 -4.41
CA LEU A 462 20.10 -18.05 -4.41
C LEU A 462 21.28 -18.97 -4.78
N ALA A 463 21.21 -20.24 -4.37
CA ALA A 463 22.25 -21.23 -4.64
C ALA A 463 22.25 -21.71 -6.10
N ASP A 464 21.05 -21.94 -6.64
CA ASP A 464 20.82 -22.46 -7.99
C ASP A 464 19.63 -21.76 -8.66
N LEU A 465 19.89 -20.60 -9.25
CA LEU A 465 18.85 -19.80 -9.91
C LEU A 465 18.17 -20.57 -11.06
N GLU A 466 18.96 -21.21 -11.94
CA GLU A 466 18.39 -21.88 -13.11
C GLU A 466 17.60 -23.13 -12.74
N GLY A 467 18.18 -24.04 -11.93
CA GLY A 467 17.49 -25.27 -11.52
C GLY A 467 16.20 -24.98 -10.76
N GLN A 468 16.22 -24.01 -9.85
CA GLN A 468 15.01 -23.63 -9.11
C GLN A 468 14.00 -22.89 -9.99
N THR A 469 14.42 -22.08 -10.95
CA THR A 469 13.49 -21.47 -11.92
C THR A 469 12.83 -22.54 -12.79
N ARG A 470 13.56 -23.54 -13.28
CA ARG A 470 12.99 -24.68 -14.04
C ARG A 470 11.98 -25.44 -13.19
N ARG A 471 12.32 -25.76 -11.94
CA ARG A 471 11.41 -26.42 -10.98
C ARG A 471 10.14 -25.61 -10.74
N LEU A 472 10.26 -24.29 -10.62
CA LEU A 472 9.15 -23.36 -10.42
C LEU A 472 8.19 -23.34 -11.63
N LEU A 473 8.76 -23.24 -12.84
CA LEU A 473 7.99 -23.22 -14.09
C LEU A 473 7.31 -24.57 -14.36
N ASP A 474 8.01 -25.68 -14.15
CA ASP A 474 7.46 -27.03 -14.29
C ASP A 474 6.27 -27.26 -13.35
N PHE A 475 6.39 -26.87 -12.07
CA PHE A 475 5.27 -26.90 -11.12
C PHE A 475 4.07 -26.08 -11.60
N CYS A 476 4.31 -24.92 -12.19
CA CYS A 476 3.28 -24.07 -12.78
C CYS A 476 2.80 -24.57 -14.16
N ARG A 477 3.31 -25.71 -14.66
CA ARG A 477 3.01 -26.24 -16.00
C ARG A 477 3.31 -25.22 -17.10
N LEU A 478 4.45 -24.57 -16.99
CA LEU A 478 4.94 -23.57 -17.93
C LEU A 478 6.24 -24.09 -18.60
N PRO A 479 6.43 -23.90 -19.90
CA PRO A 479 7.70 -24.21 -20.53
C PRO A 479 8.80 -23.28 -20.00
N PHE A 480 10.05 -23.74 -20.02
CA PHE A 480 11.17 -22.91 -19.62
C PHE A 480 11.41 -21.79 -20.66
N GLU A 481 11.51 -20.55 -20.17
CA GLU A 481 11.91 -19.39 -20.96
C GLU A 481 13.14 -18.71 -20.35
N PRO A 482 14.22 -18.46 -21.12
CA PRO A 482 15.44 -17.79 -20.62
C PRO A 482 15.18 -16.41 -20.00
N ALA A 483 14.14 -15.71 -20.45
CA ALA A 483 13.73 -14.41 -19.90
C ALA A 483 13.47 -14.46 -18.38
N CYS A 484 13.05 -15.61 -17.84
CA CYS A 484 12.85 -15.82 -16.41
C CYS A 484 14.15 -15.75 -15.60
N LEU A 485 15.31 -16.04 -16.19
CA LEU A 485 16.62 -15.86 -15.55
C LEU A 485 17.07 -14.39 -15.60
N ASP A 486 16.62 -13.65 -16.59
CA ASP A 486 16.89 -12.22 -16.80
C ASP A 486 15.80 -11.32 -16.18
N PHE A 487 15.12 -11.79 -15.15
CA PHE A 487 13.96 -11.13 -14.49
C PHE A 487 14.20 -9.64 -14.16
N HIS A 488 15.43 -9.23 -13.92
CA HIS A 488 15.82 -7.85 -13.61
C HIS A 488 15.81 -6.91 -14.82
N LYS A 489 15.75 -7.46 -16.05
CA LYS A 489 15.70 -6.69 -17.31
C LYS A 489 14.29 -6.40 -17.79
N THR A 490 13.27 -6.98 -17.14
CA THR A 490 11.86 -6.75 -17.54
C THR A 490 11.44 -5.30 -17.32
N SER A 491 10.60 -4.80 -18.21
CA SER A 491 9.99 -3.47 -18.09
C SER A 491 8.82 -3.42 -17.10
N ARG A 492 8.43 -4.56 -16.53
CA ARG A 492 7.35 -4.62 -15.53
C ARG A 492 7.64 -3.69 -14.35
N ILE A 493 6.65 -2.90 -14.00
CA ILE A 493 6.71 -2.01 -12.84
C ILE A 493 6.22 -2.79 -11.61
N VAL A 494 7.08 -2.95 -10.61
CA VAL A 494 6.72 -3.52 -9.30
C VAL A 494 6.29 -2.36 -8.38
N LEU A 495 5.08 -2.43 -7.83
CA LEU A 495 4.40 -1.24 -7.31
C LEU A 495 4.35 -1.15 -5.78
N SER A 496 4.06 -2.25 -5.10
CA SER A 496 3.56 -2.22 -3.71
C SER A 496 4.53 -2.77 -2.67
N THR A 497 5.77 -3.09 -3.06
CA THR A 497 6.70 -3.77 -2.14
C THR A 497 7.96 -2.98 -1.84
N ALA A 498 8.43 -3.06 -0.59
CA ALA A 498 9.73 -2.54 -0.16
C ALA A 498 10.93 -3.18 -0.90
N SER A 499 10.69 -4.20 -1.73
CA SER A 499 11.70 -4.89 -2.55
C SER A 499 11.74 -4.42 -4.00
N ALA A 500 10.89 -3.47 -4.40
CA ALA A 500 10.74 -3.04 -5.81
C ALA A 500 12.07 -2.62 -6.47
N ALA A 501 12.92 -1.89 -5.76
CA ALA A 501 14.22 -1.50 -6.27
C ALA A 501 15.22 -2.67 -6.35
N GLN A 502 15.07 -3.69 -5.49
CA GLN A 502 15.98 -4.83 -5.40
C GLN A 502 15.79 -5.82 -6.56
N VAL A 503 14.54 -6.07 -6.97
CA VAL A 503 14.24 -7.02 -8.05
C VAL A 503 14.59 -6.49 -9.45
N ARG A 504 14.96 -5.22 -9.56
CA ARG A 504 15.50 -4.60 -10.79
C ARG A 504 17.03 -4.72 -10.91
N GLN A 505 17.67 -5.39 -9.97
CA GLN A 505 19.11 -5.65 -9.98
C GLN A 505 19.36 -7.15 -10.13
N PRO A 506 20.51 -7.55 -10.68
CA PRO A 506 20.92 -8.95 -10.66
C PRO A 506 20.87 -9.53 -9.25
N LEU A 507 20.64 -10.83 -9.17
CA LEU A 507 20.49 -11.54 -7.90
C LEU A 507 21.74 -11.34 -7.02
N ARG A 508 21.54 -10.81 -5.81
CA ARG A 508 22.60 -10.64 -4.81
C ARG A 508 22.62 -11.83 -3.85
N LYS A 509 23.77 -12.46 -3.70
CA LYS A 509 23.96 -13.60 -2.79
C LYS A 509 24.19 -13.16 -1.33
N ASP A 510 24.70 -11.95 -1.10
CA ASP A 510 24.98 -11.41 0.24
C ASP A 510 23.80 -10.54 0.73
N THR A 511 22.74 -11.20 1.18
CA THR A 511 21.53 -10.53 1.68
C THR A 511 21.27 -10.78 3.17
N ALA A 512 22.05 -11.64 3.83
CA ALA A 512 21.91 -11.95 5.24
C ALA A 512 22.45 -10.80 6.10
N ARG A 513 21.59 -10.24 6.94
CA ARG A 513 21.91 -9.12 7.85
C ARG A 513 21.90 -9.54 9.32
N SER A 514 21.17 -10.60 9.68
CA SER A 514 21.01 -11.05 11.07
C SER A 514 22.32 -11.44 11.73
N MET A 515 23.33 -11.82 10.95
CA MET A 515 24.65 -12.19 11.47
C MET A 515 25.39 -11.03 12.15
N HIS A 516 25.16 -9.80 11.70
CA HIS A 516 25.75 -8.59 12.31
C HIS A 516 25.09 -8.21 13.64
N TYR A 517 23.94 -8.82 13.96
CA TYR A 517 23.12 -8.59 15.15
C TYR A 517 22.98 -9.85 15.99
N ALA A 518 24.00 -10.76 15.95
CA ALA A 518 23.91 -12.09 16.56
C ALA A 518 23.57 -12.03 18.07
N ALA A 519 24.17 -11.11 18.83
CA ALA A 519 23.92 -10.93 20.25
C ALA A 519 22.49 -10.42 20.52
N GLN A 520 22.02 -9.44 19.77
CA GLN A 520 20.70 -8.85 19.93
C GLN A 520 19.57 -9.80 19.52
N LEU A 521 19.83 -10.67 18.55
CA LEU A 521 18.87 -11.64 18.02
C LEU A 521 18.97 -13.04 18.69
N ALA A 522 19.84 -13.22 19.70
CA ALA A 522 19.97 -14.48 20.41
C ALA A 522 18.65 -14.99 21.02
N PRO A 523 17.81 -14.16 21.67
CA PRO A 523 16.50 -14.60 22.18
C PRO A 523 15.57 -15.07 21.05
N LEU A 524 15.50 -14.33 19.95
CA LEU A 524 14.71 -14.71 18.77
C LEU A 524 15.16 -16.07 18.21
N ARG A 525 16.48 -16.30 18.06
CA ARG A 525 17.03 -17.57 17.60
C ARG A 525 16.63 -18.73 18.51
N ALA A 526 16.78 -18.56 19.82
CA ALA A 526 16.42 -19.58 20.80
C ALA A 526 14.95 -19.97 20.68
N ARG A 527 14.04 -19.00 20.62
CA ARG A 527 12.60 -19.22 20.47
C ARG A 527 12.24 -19.97 19.17
N LEU A 528 12.80 -19.54 18.04
CA LEU A 528 12.54 -20.18 16.73
C LEU A 528 13.14 -21.59 16.63
N THR A 529 14.21 -21.89 17.37
CA THR A 529 14.85 -23.21 17.38
C THR A 529 14.05 -24.17 18.28
N GLN A 530 13.64 -23.74 19.46
CA GLN A 530 12.88 -24.57 20.39
C GLN A 530 11.56 -25.05 19.78
N ALA A 531 10.81 -24.15 19.15
CA ALA A 531 9.54 -24.50 18.50
C ALA A 531 9.65 -25.37 17.23
N ARG A 532 10.85 -25.67 16.76
CA ARG A 532 11.09 -26.66 15.69
C ARG A 532 11.29 -28.09 16.22
N GLN A 533 11.58 -28.22 17.50
CA GLN A 533 11.80 -29.51 18.17
C GLN A 533 10.52 -30.08 18.78
N ASP A 534 9.58 -29.21 19.10
CA ASP A 534 8.21 -29.53 19.54
C ASP A 534 7.29 -29.75 18.30
#